data_dd5e5c231d23b914c9218af6af0c1f49
#
_entry.id   dd5e5c231d23b914c9218af6af0c1f49
#
_cell.length_a   1.000
_cell.length_b   1.000
_cell.length_c   1.000
_cell.angle_alpha   90.00
_cell.angle_beta   90.00
_cell.angle_gamma   90.00
#
_symmetry.space_group_name_H-M   'P 1'
#
loop_
_entity.id
_entity.type
_entity.pdbx_description
1 polymer ?
#
loop_
_entity_poly.entity_id
_entity_poly.type
_entity_poly.pdbx_seq_one_letter_code
_entity_poly.pdbx_strand_id
1 'polypeptide(L)'
;SDVYKRQTQQTTVTSIETFHKTMDACEAGDNTGLLLRGLGRDDVERGQVVAKPGSVTPHTKFEGEVYVLTKDEGGRHSPFFSNYRPQFYFRTTDVTGVITLPEGVEMVQPGDHATFGVELIQPIAMEEGLTFAVREGGHTVGSGRVTKIIE
;
A
#
# COMPACT_ATOMS: atom_id res chain seq x y z
N SER A 1 -9.36 15.99 12.72
CA SER A 1 -10.57 15.73 11.91
C SER A 1 -10.29 15.20 10.50
N ASP A 2 -9.03 15.04 10.11
CA ASP A 2 -8.69 14.63 8.74
C ASP A 2 -8.50 13.12 8.55
N VAL A 3 -8.72 12.35 9.57
CA VAL A 3 -8.51 10.88 9.56
C VAL A 3 -9.58 10.15 8.73
N TYR A 4 -10.70 10.80 8.42
CA TYR A 4 -11.85 10.17 7.77
C TYR A 4 -11.91 10.30 6.25
N LYS A 5 -10.93 10.92 5.62
CA LYS A 5 -10.97 11.20 4.16
C LYS A 5 -10.75 9.98 3.26
N ARG A 6 -10.37 8.83 3.82
CA ARG A 6 -10.16 7.60 3.05
C ARG A 6 -11.24 6.55 3.27
N GLN A 7 -12.48 6.97 3.46
CA GLN A 7 -13.60 6.06 3.58
C GLN A 7 -13.93 5.45 2.22
N THR A 8 -14.45 4.22 2.27
CA THR A 8 -14.98 3.54 1.09
C THR A 8 -16.17 4.31 0.56
N GLN A 9 -16.12 4.68 -0.71
CA GLN A 9 -17.21 5.35 -1.41
C GLN A 9 -17.73 4.45 -2.52
N GLN A 10 -19.03 4.49 -2.75
CA GLN A 10 -19.64 3.79 -3.87
C GLN A 10 -20.10 4.78 -4.93
N THR A 11 -19.82 4.47 -6.16
CA THR A 11 -20.22 5.29 -7.30
C THR A 11 -20.50 4.41 -8.51
N THR A 12 -21.09 5.00 -9.54
CA THR A 12 -21.31 4.34 -10.81
C THR A 12 -20.37 4.95 -11.85
N VAL A 13 -19.64 4.09 -12.56
CA VAL A 13 -18.85 4.51 -13.72
C VAL A 13 -19.79 4.73 -14.90
N THR A 14 -19.86 5.98 -15.37
CA THR A 14 -20.76 6.35 -16.48
C THR A 14 -20.08 6.38 -17.83
N SER A 15 -18.75 6.50 -17.85
CA SER A 15 -17.96 6.49 -19.09
C SER A 15 -16.53 6.05 -18.79
N ILE A 16 -15.93 5.35 -19.74
CA ILE A 16 -14.54 4.91 -19.72
C ILE A 16 -13.85 5.44 -20.96
N GLU A 17 -12.71 6.06 -20.78
CA GLU A 17 -11.94 6.66 -21.85
C GLU A 17 -10.47 6.28 -21.76
N THR A 18 -9.86 5.95 -22.88
CA THR A 18 -8.41 5.75 -23.00
C THR A 18 -7.91 6.38 -24.28
N PHE A 19 -6.84 7.19 -24.21
CA PHE A 19 -6.27 7.90 -25.36
C PHE A 19 -7.31 8.65 -26.21
N HIS A 20 -8.27 9.34 -25.54
CA HIS A 20 -9.39 10.07 -26.16
C HIS A 20 -10.41 9.18 -26.91
N LYS A 21 -10.42 7.89 -26.64
CA LYS A 21 -11.44 6.96 -27.17
C LYS A 21 -12.35 6.48 -26.05
N THR A 22 -13.65 6.51 -26.29
CA THR A 22 -14.63 5.92 -25.40
C THR A 22 -14.56 4.40 -25.50
N MET A 23 -14.57 3.72 -24.35
CA MET A 23 -14.50 2.26 -24.28
C MET A 23 -15.68 1.68 -23.51
N ASP A 24 -16.10 0.47 -23.87
CA ASP A 24 -17.17 -0.23 -23.17
C ASP A 24 -16.70 -0.88 -21.88
N ALA A 25 -15.43 -1.26 -21.80
CA ALA A 25 -14.84 -1.90 -20.63
C ALA A 25 -13.34 -1.66 -20.56
N CYS A 26 -12.79 -1.77 -19.35
CA CYS A 26 -11.34 -1.78 -19.10
C CYS A 26 -11.03 -2.86 -18.07
N GLU A 27 -9.76 -3.27 -18.05
CA GLU A 27 -9.26 -4.31 -17.16
C GLU A 27 -8.26 -3.75 -16.15
N ALA A 28 -8.00 -4.49 -15.09
CA ALA A 28 -6.97 -4.14 -14.12
C ALA A 28 -5.61 -4.00 -14.82
N GLY A 29 -4.92 -2.91 -14.53
CA GLY A 29 -3.64 -2.57 -15.16
C GLY A 29 -3.76 -1.61 -16.34
N ASP A 30 -4.95 -1.38 -16.88
CA ASP A 30 -5.16 -0.41 -17.95
C ASP A 30 -5.07 1.03 -17.44
N ASN A 31 -4.49 1.90 -18.27
CA ASN A 31 -4.52 3.34 -18.04
C ASN A 31 -5.78 3.94 -18.66
N THR A 32 -6.75 4.27 -17.83
CA THR A 32 -8.06 4.76 -18.29
C THR A 32 -8.51 5.98 -17.51
N GLY A 33 -9.30 6.83 -18.16
CA GLY A 33 -10.07 7.87 -17.51
C GLY A 33 -11.47 7.35 -17.20
N LEU A 34 -11.92 7.51 -15.97
CA LEU A 34 -13.25 7.10 -15.54
C LEU A 34 -14.08 8.32 -15.19
N LEU A 35 -15.30 8.38 -15.74
CA LEU A 35 -16.29 9.37 -15.31
C LEU A 35 -17.16 8.74 -14.24
N LEU A 36 -17.13 9.30 -13.05
CA LEU A 36 -17.81 8.80 -11.87
C LEU A 36 -19.04 9.66 -11.55
N ARG A 37 -20.15 8.99 -11.30
CA ARG A 37 -21.39 9.70 -10.96
C ARG A 37 -21.34 10.26 -9.55
N GLY A 38 -21.64 11.56 -9.41
CA GLY A 38 -21.77 12.21 -8.11
C GLY A 38 -20.47 12.50 -7.37
N LEU A 39 -19.33 12.23 -7.98
CA LEU A 39 -18.03 12.53 -7.41
C LEU A 39 -17.29 13.58 -8.24
N GLY A 40 -16.81 14.62 -7.57
CA GLY A 40 -15.95 15.63 -8.17
C GLY A 40 -14.47 15.29 -8.04
N ARG A 41 -13.63 16.12 -8.62
CA ARG A 41 -12.17 15.96 -8.60
C ARG A 41 -11.62 15.90 -7.17
N ASP A 42 -12.19 16.69 -6.26
CA ASP A 42 -11.73 16.78 -4.88
C ASP A 42 -12.22 15.64 -3.98
N ASP A 43 -13.15 14.81 -4.48
CA ASP A 43 -13.67 13.66 -3.76
C ASP A 43 -12.81 12.41 -3.93
N VAL A 44 -11.81 12.45 -4.82
CA VAL A 44 -10.95 11.34 -5.17
C VAL A 44 -9.49 11.72 -4.99
N GLU A 45 -8.71 10.86 -4.38
CA GLU A 45 -7.30 11.09 -4.11
C GLU A 45 -6.43 10.01 -4.77
N ARG A 46 -5.19 10.39 -5.07
CA ARG A 46 -4.18 9.44 -5.53
C ARG A 46 -3.99 8.31 -4.52
N GLY A 47 -3.92 7.09 -5.02
CA GLY A 47 -3.72 5.90 -4.19
C GLY A 47 -5.00 5.19 -3.81
N GLN A 48 -6.17 5.77 -4.08
CA GLN A 48 -7.42 5.06 -3.94
C GLN A 48 -7.56 3.98 -4.99
N VAL A 49 -8.29 2.93 -4.66
CA VAL A 49 -8.50 1.75 -5.52
C VAL A 49 -9.95 1.69 -5.97
N VAL A 50 -10.13 1.55 -7.27
CA VAL A 50 -11.44 1.28 -7.86
C VAL A 50 -11.63 -0.23 -7.90
N ALA A 51 -12.66 -0.72 -7.24
CA ALA A 51 -12.92 -2.14 -7.12
C ALA A 51 -14.42 -2.42 -7.10
N LYS A 52 -14.78 -3.69 -7.35
CA LYS A 52 -16.15 -4.15 -7.17
C LYS A 52 -16.56 -3.93 -5.71
N PRO A 53 -17.78 -3.43 -5.43
CA PRO A 53 -18.24 -3.22 -4.06
C PRO A 53 -18.03 -4.45 -3.17
N GLY A 54 -17.42 -4.25 -2.00
CA GLY A 54 -17.16 -5.32 -1.03
C GLY A 54 -15.98 -6.23 -1.33
N SER A 55 -15.25 -6.02 -2.45
CA SER A 55 -14.13 -6.88 -2.82
C SER A 55 -12.81 -6.51 -2.12
N VAL A 56 -12.65 -5.26 -1.75
CA VAL A 56 -11.45 -4.74 -1.06
C VAL A 56 -11.89 -3.79 0.03
N THR A 57 -11.25 -3.89 1.20
CA THR A 57 -11.50 -3.00 2.33
C THR A 57 -10.21 -2.33 2.80
N PRO A 58 -10.28 -1.10 3.36
CA PRO A 58 -9.11 -0.44 3.92
C PRO A 58 -8.73 -1.04 5.28
N HIS A 59 -7.42 -1.13 5.54
CA HIS A 59 -6.85 -1.69 6.76
C HIS A 59 -5.64 -0.88 7.22
N THR A 60 -5.36 -0.91 8.52
CA THR A 60 -4.23 -0.22 9.14
C THR A 60 -3.19 -1.16 9.71
N LYS A 61 -3.57 -2.37 10.11
CA LYS A 61 -2.67 -3.33 10.75
C LYS A 61 -2.61 -4.63 10.00
N PHE A 62 -1.39 -5.07 9.72
CA PHE A 62 -1.16 -6.34 9.03
C PHE A 62 0.18 -6.95 9.43
N GLU A 63 0.36 -8.22 9.14
CA GLU A 63 1.64 -8.89 9.16
C GLU A 63 2.14 -9.03 7.72
N GLY A 64 3.42 -8.80 7.52
CA GLY A 64 4.07 -8.92 6.21
C GLY A 64 5.34 -9.72 6.28
N GLU A 65 5.60 -10.47 5.21
CA GLU A 65 6.88 -11.11 4.95
C GLU A 65 7.70 -10.20 4.07
N VAL A 66 8.89 -9.82 4.53
CA VAL A 66 9.72 -8.81 3.88
C VAL A 66 11.13 -9.32 3.69
N TYR A 67 11.66 -9.10 2.48
CA TYR A 67 13.08 -9.22 2.18
C TYR A 67 13.71 -7.84 2.33
N VAL A 68 14.73 -7.75 3.19
CA VAL A 68 15.46 -6.51 3.42
C VAL A 68 16.67 -6.47 2.49
N LEU A 69 16.74 -5.46 1.62
CA LEU A 69 17.82 -5.32 0.64
C LEU A 69 19.17 -5.14 1.33
N THR A 70 20.20 -5.75 0.75
CA THR A 70 21.58 -5.55 1.18
C THR A 70 22.08 -4.17 0.75
N LYS A 71 23.21 -3.76 1.33
CA LYS A 71 23.92 -2.53 0.92
C LYS A 71 24.22 -2.53 -0.59
N ASP A 72 24.68 -3.66 -1.12
CA ASP A 72 25.05 -3.80 -2.52
C ASP A 72 23.83 -3.71 -3.46
N GLU A 73 22.66 -4.03 -2.94
CA GLU A 73 21.36 -3.89 -3.65
C GLU A 73 20.75 -2.48 -3.51
N GLY A 74 21.45 -1.56 -2.86
CA GLY A 74 20.99 -0.20 -2.61
C GLY A 74 20.18 -0.02 -1.33
N GLY A 75 20.15 -1.02 -0.47
CA GLY A 75 19.42 -1.00 0.79
C GLY A 75 20.18 -0.33 1.93
N ARG A 76 19.77 -0.63 3.15
CA ARG A 76 20.39 -0.09 4.37
C ARG A 76 21.78 -0.66 4.61
N HIS A 77 22.61 0.12 5.32
CA HIS A 77 23.93 -0.31 5.79
C HIS A 77 23.90 -0.94 7.18
N SER A 78 22.81 -0.73 7.92
CA SER A 78 22.67 -1.14 9.31
C SER A 78 21.32 -1.83 9.53
N PRO A 79 21.22 -2.68 10.56
CA PRO A 79 19.95 -3.30 10.92
C PRO A 79 18.94 -2.26 11.42
N PHE A 80 17.68 -2.65 11.46
CA PHE A 80 16.63 -1.87 12.11
C PHE A 80 15.97 -2.66 13.24
N PHE A 81 15.33 -1.92 14.13
CA PHE A 81 14.73 -2.44 15.36
C PHE A 81 13.23 -2.19 15.38
N SER A 82 12.53 -2.70 16.38
CA SER A 82 11.13 -2.35 16.59
C SER A 82 10.95 -0.83 16.69
N ASN A 83 9.79 -0.36 16.28
CA ASN A 83 9.44 1.07 16.16
C ASN A 83 10.12 1.79 14.98
N TYR A 84 10.78 1.08 14.10
CA TYR A 84 11.25 1.64 12.83
C TYR A 84 10.06 2.15 12.01
N ARG A 85 10.19 3.34 11.44
CA ARG A 85 9.10 4.06 10.76
C ARG A 85 9.44 4.41 9.31
N PRO A 86 9.54 3.42 8.43
CA PRO A 86 9.74 3.68 7.00
C PRO A 86 8.43 4.04 6.31
N GLN A 87 8.53 4.32 5.02
CA GLN A 87 7.37 4.47 4.14
C GLN A 87 7.07 3.15 3.43
N PHE A 88 5.79 2.83 3.35
CA PHE A 88 5.28 1.65 2.65
C PHE A 88 4.59 2.10 1.37
N TYR A 89 4.99 1.54 0.25
CA TYR A 89 4.42 1.84 -1.05
C TYR A 89 3.51 0.72 -1.48
N PHE A 90 2.22 1.01 -1.50
CA PHE A 90 1.18 0.10 -1.99
C PHE A 90 0.62 0.66 -3.29
N ARG A 91 0.77 -0.03 -4.39
CA ARG A 91 0.28 0.43 -5.70
C ARG A 91 0.78 1.85 -6.01
N THR A 92 -0.11 2.83 -6.04
CA THR A 92 0.20 4.23 -6.39
C THR A 92 0.31 5.16 -5.20
N THR A 93 0.20 4.65 -3.98
CA THR A 93 0.24 5.46 -2.76
C THR A 93 1.36 5.04 -1.83
N ASP A 94 1.82 5.99 -1.03
CA ASP A 94 2.75 5.76 0.05
C ASP A 94 2.14 6.15 1.40
N VAL A 95 2.54 5.45 2.44
CA VAL A 95 2.08 5.69 3.79
C VAL A 95 3.16 5.33 4.79
N THR A 96 3.31 6.14 5.82
CA THR A 96 4.23 5.82 6.92
C THR A 96 3.63 4.72 7.78
N GLY A 97 4.46 3.75 8.15
CA GLY A 97 4.05 2.67 9.04
C GLY A 97 5.10 2.39 10.10
N VAL A 98 4.66 1.84 11.21
CA VAL A 98 5.52 1.43 12.32
C VAL A 98 5.69 -0.07 12.29
N ILE A 99 6.94 -0.53 12.28
CA ILE A 99 7.28 -1.95 12.31
C ILE A 99 7.38 -2.43 13.75
N THR A 100 6.73 -3.54 14.05
CA THR A 100 6.85 -4.26 15.32
C THR A 100 7.43 -5.64 15.02
N LEU A 101 8.62 -5.90 15.54
CA LEU A 101 9.27 -7.20 15.39
C LEU A 101 8.63 -8.25 16.31
N PRO A 102 8.58 -9.52 15.88
CA PRO A 102 8.04 -10.60 16.70
C PRO A 102 8.83 -10.78 18.01
N GLU A 103 8.22 -11.39 18.99
CA GLU A 103 8.87 -11.73 20.26
C GLU A 103 10.11 -12.58 20.01
N GLY A 104 11.23 -12.23 20.67
CA GLY A 104 12.49 -12.90 20.52
C GLY A 104 13.36 -12.39 19.35
N VAL A 105 12.84 -11.50 18.53
CA VAL A 105 13.60 -10.85 17.45
C VAL A 105 13.94 -9.43 17.85
N GLU A 106 15.22 -9.14 18.04
CA GLU A 106 15.67 -7.81 18.45
C GLU A 106 15.90 -6.86 17.28
N MET A 107 16.38 -7.41 16.15
CA MET A 107 16.71 -6.63 14.96
C MET A 107 16.52 -7.44 13.67
N VAL A 108 16.43 -6.74 12.56
CA VAL A 108 16.45 -7.31 11.22
C VAL A 108 17.62 -6.69 10.46
N GLN A 109 18.47 -7.54 9.90
CA GLN A 109 19.66 -7.13 9.18
C GLN A 109 19.43 -7.05 7.67
N PRO A 110 20.21 -6.21 6.96
CA PRO A 110 20.21 -6.25 5.49
C PRO A 110 20.50 -7.66 4.97
N GLY A 111 19.69 -8.11 4.01
CA GLY A 111 19.77 -9.48 3.47
C GLY A 111 18.88 -10.49 4.15
N ASP A 112 18.24 -10.13 5.26
CA ASP A 112 17.32 -11.03 5.96
C ASP A 112 15.94 -11.07 5.31
N HIS A 113 15.32 -12.25 5.41
CA HIS A 113 13.87 -12.41 5.27
C HIS A 113 13.26 -12.41 6.66
N ALA A 114 12.24 -11.59 6.86
CA ALA A 114 11.59 -11.48 8.15
C ALA A 114 10.09 -11.31 8.01
N THR A 115 9.35 -11.85 8.97
CA THR A 115 7.92 -11.58 9.13
C THR A 115 7.73 -10.68 10.34
N PHE A 116 7.04 -9.57 10.16
CA PHE A 116 6.80 -8.63 11.25
C PHE A 116 5.44 -7.93 11.11
N GLY A 117 4.99 -7.34 12.20
CA GLY A 117 3.77 -6.54 12.23
C GLY A 117 4.03 -5.12 11.74
N VAL A 118 3.03 -4.57 11.06
CA VAL A 118 3.05 -3.17 10.58
C VAL A 118 1.75 -2.49 10.98
N GLU A 119 1.87 -1.29 11.53
CA GLU A 119 0.74 -0.40 11.78
C GLU A 119 0.91 0.86 10.94
N LEU A 120 0.01 1.06 9.99
CA LEU A 120 0.02 2.23 9.12
C LEU A 120 -0.66 3.41 9.81
N ILE A 121 -0.18 4.63 9.54
CA ILE A 121 -0.79 5.85 10.09
C ILE A 121 -2.13 6.20 9.43
N GLN A 122 -2.42 5.61 8.27
CA GLN A 122 -3.68 5.81 7.54
C GLN A 122 -4.14 4.48 6.95
N PRO A 123 -5.46 4.27 6.82
CA PRO A 123 -5.97 3.06 6.18
C PRO A 123 -5.60 2.99 4.69
N ILE A 124 -5.24 1.81 4.25
CA ILE A 124 -4.93 1.50 2.84
C ILE A 124 -5.77 0.29 2.43
N ALA A 125 -6.35 0.37 1.24
CA ALA A 125 -7.04 -0.76 0.64
C ALA A 125 -6.04 -1.88 0.38
N MET A 126 -6.24 -3.03 1.03
CA MET A 126 -5.33 -4.16 0.92
C MET A 126 -6.05 -5.49 1.06
N GLU A 127 -5.39 -6.52 0.58
CA GLU A 127 -5.80 -7.91 0.71
C GLU A 127 -4.57 -8.77 0.99
N GLU A 128 -4.76 -9.97 1.48
CA GLU A 128 -3.66 -10.93 1.64
C GLU A 128 -3.00 -11.21 0.28
N GLY A 129 -1.68 -11.23 0.25
CA GLY A 129 -0.90 -11.41 -0.97
C GLY A 129 -0.52 -10.10 -1.67
N LEU A 130 -1.06 -8.96 -1.27
CA LEU A 130 -0.68 -7.66 -1.84
C LEU A 130 0.79 -7.38 -1.57
N THR A 131 1.51 -7.04 -2.63
CA THR A 131 2.94 -6.69 -2.53
C THR A 131 3.12 -5.21 -2.21
N PHE A 132 4.22 -4.89 -1.55
CA PHE A 132 4.59 -3.52 -1.22
C PHE A 132 6.10 -3.35 -1.23
N ALA A 133 6.54 -2.11 -1.38
CA ALA A 133 7.93 -1.72 -1.19
C ALA A 133 8.09 -0.95 0.12
N VAL A 134 9.23 -1.13 0.77
CA VAL A 134 9.62 -0.36 1.97
C VAL A 134 10.70 0.62 1.56
N ARG A 135 10.51 1.90 1.85
CA ARG A 135 11.44 2.96 1.45
C ARG A 135 11.81 3.86 2.62
N GLU A 136 13.04 4.33 2.59
CA GLU A 136 13.58 5.27 3.56
C GLU A 136 14.42 6.32 2.82
N GLY A 137 14.10 7.61 3.01
CA GLY A 137 14.89 8.69 2.42
C GLY A 137 14.99 8.62 0.88
N GLY A 138 13.94 8.15 0.20
CA GLY A 138 13.94 8.01 -1.25
C GLY A 138 14.60 6.75 -1.79
N HIS A 139 15.10 5.87 -0.94
CA HIS A 139 15.72 4.58 -1.31
C HIS A 139 14.82 3.41 -0.92
N THR A 140 14.68 2.44 -1.81
CA THR A 140 14.02 1.18 -1.49
C THR A 140 14.94 0.35 -0.60
N VAL A 141 14.47 0.00 0.58
CA VAL A 141 15.22 -0.78 1.56
C VAL A 141 14.68 -2.20 1.75
N GLY A 142 13.51 -2.47 1.20
CA GLY A 142 12.92 -3.80 1.26
C GLY A 142 11.72 -3.94 0.34
N SER A 143 11.29 -5.17 0.17
CA SER A 143 10.07 -5.51 -0.55
C SER A 143 9.38 -6.68 0.13
N GLY A 144 8.07 -6.69 0.12
CA GLY A 144 7.34 -7.73 0.80
C GLY A 144 5.91 -7.89 0.32
N ARG A 145 5.18 -8.70 1.02
CA ARG A 145 3.76 -8.94 0.77
C ARG A 145 3.00 -9.09 2.08
N VAL A 146 1.74 -8.74 2.03
CA VAL A 146 0.81 -8.91 3.15
C VAL A 146 0.50 -10.40 3.31
N THR A 147 0.79 -10.95 4.48
CA THR A 147 0.51 -12.36 4.78
C THR A 147 -0.73 -12.53 5.62
N LYS A 148 -1.05 -11.56 6.48
CA LYS A 148 -2.22 -11.59 7.35
C LYS A 148 -2.71 -10.17 7.62
N ILE A 149 -4.01 -9.95 7.54
CA ILE A 149 -4.64 -8.69 7.90
C ILE A 149 -5.16 -8.79 9.33
N ILE A 150 -4.88 -7.79 10.16
CA ILE A 150 -5.27 -7.75 11.59
C ILE A 150 -6.40 -6.76 11.81
N GLU A 151 -6.29 -5.53 11.27
CA GLU A 151 -7.32 -4.50 11.38
C GLU A 151 -7.50 -3.70 10.09
#